data_a566b50b9086aac913157e99a2d6164a
#
_entry.id   a566b50b9086aac913157e99a2d6164a
#
_cell.length_a   1.000
_cell.length_b   1.000
_cell.length_c   1.000
_cell.angle_alpha   90.00
_cell.angle_beta   90.00
_cell.angle_gamma   90.00
#
_symmetry.space_group_name_H-M   'P 1'
#
loop_
_entity.id
_entity.type
_entity.pdbx_description
1 polymer ?
#
loop_
_entity_poly.entity_id
_entity_poly.type
_entity_poly.pdbx_seq_one_letter_code
_entity_poly.pdbx_strand_id
1 'polypeptide(L)'
;MSERPYDVSLGNIEENLLSQNLVERTGLEIYEGEFSDRVRAAIRSCLTHAEADGLDKRSIFVLESIIKNTFFSDDLVDLKSEIKRAATDMKRSSSEMRDILLRHGYVEKADKKHIRLEAKSAFMGLDPVTLSKTPSDHRGPQNTKSQIEKTLGITKLVD
;
A
#
# COMPACT_ATOMS: atom_id res chain seq x y z
N MET A 1 23.69 42.83 -11.40
CA MET A 1 22.80 41.69 -11.68
C MET A 1 22.88 40.75 -10.49
N SER A 2 21.85 40.72 -9.69
CA SER A 2 21.78 39.88 -8.46
C SER A 2 21.17 38.56 -8.85
N GLU A 3 21.97 37.52 -8.84
CA GLU A 3 21.48 36.13 -8.92
C GLU A 3 20.74 35.78 -7.61
N ARG A 4 19.43 35.59 -7.67
CA ARG A 4 18.68 35.01 -6.54
C ARG A 4 18.99 33.53 -6.51
N PRO A 5 19.45 32.98 -5.39
CA PRO A 5 19.52 31.53 -5.24
C PRO A 5 18.11 30.99 -5.28
N TYR A 6 17.86 29.96 -6.09
CA TYR A 6 16.64 29.18 -6.09
C TYR A 6 16.59 28.36 -4.78
N ASP A 7 15.98 28.95 -3.78
CA ASP A 7 15.61 28.19 -2.56
C ASP A 7 14.36 27.36 -2.87
N VAL A 8 14.57 26.22 -3.46
CA VAL A 8 13.50 25.23 -3.63
C VAL A 8 13.45 24.43 -2.34
N SER A 9 12.63 24.86 -1.40
CA SER A 9 12.35 24.06 -0.21
C SER A 9 11.68 22.75 -0.65
N LEU A 10 12.28 21.63 -0.28
CA LEU A 10 11.80 20.27 -0.59
C LEU A 10 10.36 20.00 -0.10
N GLY A 11 9.88 20.74 0.90
CA GLY A 11 8.49 20.69 1.38
C GLY A 11 7.42 21.00 0.33
N ASN A 12 7.74 21.82 -0.69
CA ASN A 12 6.79 22.12 -1.77
C ASN A 12 6.65 21.01 -2.82
N ILE A 13 7.54 20.02 -2.83
CA ILE A 13 7.46 18.91 -3.80
C ILE A 13 6.47 17.85 -3.32
N GLU A 14 6.43 17.57 -2.03
CA GLU A 14 5.43 16.66 -1.46
C GLU A 14 4.01 17.21 -1.60
N GLU A 15 3.80 18.49 -1.32
CA GLU A 15 2.50 19.16 -1.50
C GLU A 15 2.06 19.23 -2.98
N ASN A 16 2.97 19.35 -3.94
CA ASN A 16 2.61 19.43 -5.35
C ASN A 16 2.41 18.08 -6.06
N LEU A 17 3.13 17.02 -5.65
CA LEU A 17 2.96 15.67 -6.18
C LEU A 17 1.73 14.96 -5.61
N LEU A 18 1.35 15.30 -4.38
CA LEU A 18 0.23 14.74 -3.63
C LEU A 18 -0.80 15.82 -3.29
N SER A 19 -1.04 16.78 -4.21
CA SER A 19 -2.05 17.82 -3.99
C SER A 19 -3.40 17.18 -3.66
N GLN A 20 -4.20 17.85 -2.83
CA GLN A 20 -5.57 17.43 -2.47
C GLN A 20 -6.40 16.98 -3.67
N ASN A 21 -6.21 17.60 -4.84
CA ASN A 21 -6.86 17.22 -6.09
C ASN A 21 -6.49 15.80 -6.59
N LEU A 22 -5.28 15.30 -6.28
CA LEU A 22 -4.89 13.95 -6.63
C LEU A 22 -5.59 12.93 -5.72
N VAL A 23 -5.66 13.21 -4.43
CA VAL A 23 -6.36 12.38 -3.42
C VAL A 23 -7.85 12.30 -3.74
N GLU A 24 -8.50 13.42 -4.09
CA GLU A 24 -9.91 13.43 -4.49
C GLU A 24 -10.20 12.57 -5.72
N ARG A 25 -9.25 12.46 -6.66
CA ARG A 25 -9.38 11.66 -7.88
C ARG A 25 -8.97 10.22 -7.72
N THR A 26 -8.10 9.93 -6.76
CA THR A 26 -7.54 8.58 -6.53
C THR A 26 -8.32 7.80 -5.48
N GLY A 27 -9.17 8.50 -4.69
CA GLY A 27 -9.94 7.91 -3.60
C GLY A 27 -9.23 8.01 -2.26
N LEU A 28 -9.71 7.25 -1.27
CA LEU A 28 -9.16 7.22 0.08
C LEU A 28 -7.99 6.24 0.18
N GLU A 29 -7.05 6.55 1.05
CA GLU A 29 -5.95 5.67 1.44
C GLU A 29 -6.43 4.60 2.42
N ILE A 30 -5.94 3.36 2.27
CA ILE A 30 -6.23 2.26 3.21
C ILE A 30 -5.45 2.38 4.52
N TYR A 31 -4.35 3.13 4.52
CA TYR A 31 -3.57 3.57 5.68
C TYR A 31 -2.93 4.92 5.36
N GLU A 32 -2.54 5.69 6.35
CA GLU A 32 -1.93 7.01 6.15
C GLU A 32 -0.57 6.90 5.45
N GLY A 33 -0.41 7.61 4.34
CA GLY A 33 0.80 7.60 3.51
C GLY A 33 0.84 6.52 2.43
N GLU A 34 -0.26 5.79 2.20
CA GLU A 34 -0.32 4.72 1.20
C GLU A 34 0.12 5.18 -0.19
N PHE A 35 -0.37 6.33 -0.64
CA PHE A 35 -0.05 6.80 -2.00
C PHE A 35 1.42 7.17 -2.15
N SER A 36 2.02 7.77 -1.13
CA SER A 36 3.47 8.00 -1.06
C SER A 36 4.26 6.70 -1.17
N ASP A 37 3.85 5.68 -0.42
CA ASP A 37 4.50 4.36 -0.43
C ASP A 37 4.40 3.70 -1.80
N ARG A 38 3.24 3.81 -2.47
CA ARG A 38 3.05 3.26 -3.83
C ARG A 38 3.90 3.98 -4.86
N VAL A 39 3.98 5.31 -4.78
CA VAL A 39 4.85 6.11 -5.66
C VAL A 39 6.31 5.75 -5.43
N ARG A 40 6.74 5.63 -4.16
CA ARG A 40 8.09 5.20 -3.79
C ARG A 40 8.42 3.83 -4.39
N ALA A 41 7.54 2.85 -4.24
CA ALA A 41 7.73 1.50 -4.79
C ALA A 41 7.82 1.52 -6.33
N ALA A 42 7.00 2.34 -6.99
CA ALA A 42 7.05 2.51 -8.45
C ALA A 42 8.38 3.13 -8.89
N ILE A 43 8.87 4.14 -8.20
CA ILE A 43 10.18 4.77 -8.47
C ILE A 43 11.31 3.75 -8.32
N ARG A 44 11.31 2.94 -7.25
CA ARG A 44 12.31 1.87 -7.06
C ARG A 44 12.29 0.86 -8.21
N SER A 45 11.09 0.45 -8.63
CA SER A 45 10.94 -0.44 -9.79
C SER A 45 11.46 0.19 -11.07
N CYS A 46 11.18 1.47 -11.32
CA CYS A 46 11.71 2.21 -12.46
C CYS A 46 13.24 2.27 -12.44
N LEU A 47 13.84 2.60 -11.30
CA LEU A 47 15.30 2.69 -11.16
C LEU A 47 16.00 1.36 -11.42
N THR A 48 15.36 0.22 -11.15
CA THR A 48 15.93 -1.11 -11.42
C THR A 48 16.21 -1.34 -12.92
N HIS A 49 15.43 -0.69 -13.80
CA HIS A 49 15.52 -0.85 -15.25
C HIS A 49 15.91 0.44 -15.98
N ALA A 50 16.21 1.50 -15.25
CA ALA A 50 16.37 2.85 -15.77
C ALA A 50 17.38 2.97 -16.92
N GLU A 51 18.52 2.30 -16.82
CA GLU A 51 19.56 2.33 -17.87
C GLU A 51 19.12 1.53 -19.12
N ALA A 52 18.50 0.35 -18.92
CA ALA A 52 18.00 -0.48 -19.99
C ALA A 52 16.86 0.21 -20.77
N ASP A 53 16.02 0.95 -20.06
CA ASP A 53 14.91 1.72 -20.62
C ASP A 53 15.36 3.08 -21.20
N GLY A 54 16.64 3.42 -21.12
CA GLY A 54 17.21 4.63 -21.68
C GLY A 54 16.86 5.90 -20.92
N LEU A 55 16.61 5.80 -19.63
CA LEU A 55 16.33 6.98 -18.78
C LEU A 55 17.58 7.85 -18.70
N ASP A 56 17.40 9.16 -18.86
CA ASP A 56 18.51 10.10 -18.81
C ASP A 56 19.06 10.29 -17.38
N LYS A 57 20.32 10.71 -17.29
CA LYS A 57 21.03 10.85 -16.01
C LYS A 57 20.36 11.83 -15.04
N ARG A 58 19.72 12.88 -15.56
CA ARG A 58 19.03 13.88 -14.72
C ARG A 58 17.80 13.28 -14.07
N SER A 59 17.02 12.53 -14.83
CA SER A 59 15.85 11.81 -14.32
C SER A 59 16.25 10.75 -13.28
N ILE A 60 17.29 9.96 -13.55
CA ILE A 60 17.83 8.98 -12.59
C ILE A 60 18.21 9.68 -11.28
N PHE A 61 18.99 10.77 -11.35
CA PHE A 61 19.41 11.51 -10.17
C PHE A 61 18.22 12.04 -9.34
N VAL A 62 17.18 12.55 -9.99
CA VAL A 62 15.97 13.04 -9.31
C VAL A 62 15.25 11.89 -8.60
N LEU A 63 15.04 10.76 -9.28
CA LEU A 63 14.36 9.60 -8.71
C LEU A 63 15.16 8.98 -7.54
N GLU A 64 16.49 8.89 -7.66
CA GLU A 64 17.36 8.44 -6.56
C GLU A 64 17.28 9.39 -5.36
N SER A 65 17.23 10.71 -5.61
CA SER A 65 17.08 11.71 -4.56
C SER A 65 15.75 11.57 -3.81
N ILE A 66 14.66 11.27 -4.51
CA ILE A 66 13.35 10.98 -3.87
C ILE A 66 13.47 9.77 -2.97
N ILE A 67 14.03 8.66 -3.47
CA ILE A 67 14.18 7.43 -2.67
C ILE A 67 15.06 7.67 -1.43
N LYS A 68 16.14 8.44 -1.57
CA LYS A 68 17.06 8.73 -0.47
C LYS A 68 16.41 9.57 0.65
N ASN A 69 15.48 10.44 0.29
CA ASN A 69 14.88 11.41 1.21
C ASN A 69 13.45 11.08 1.64
N THR A 70 12.93 9.91 1.24
CA THR A 70 11.60 9.44 1.64
C THR A 70 11.71 8.07 2.30
N PHE A 71 10.73 7.73 3.15
CA PHE A 71 10.64 6.44 3.84
C PHE A 71 9.24 5.89 3.66
N PHE A 72 9.07 4.56 3.87
CA PHE A 72 7.75 3.98 3.96
C PHE A 72 7.05 4.43 5.24
N SER A 73 5.72 4.51 5.18
CA SER A 73 4.88 4.86 6.33
C SER A 73 4.99 3.84 7.46
N ASP A 74 5.01 4.32 8.70
CA ASP A 74 4.92 3.46 9.89
C ASP A 74 3.59 2.70 9.92
N ASP A 75 2.51 3.29 9.40
CA ASP A 75 1.20 2.64 9.30
C ASP A 75 1.21 1.43 8.36
N LEU A 76 2.06 1.42 7.32
CA LEU A 76 2.30 0.21 6.52
C LEU A 76 2.94 -0.90 7.36
N VAL A 77 3.92 -0.57 8.17
CA VAL A 77 4.61 -1.53 9.07
C VAL A 77 3.62 -2.11 10.06
N ASP A 78 2.78 -1.27 10.64
CA ASP A 78 1.76 -1.68 11.61
C ASP A 78 0.70 -2.57 10.97
N LEU A 79 0.17 -2.20 9.80
CA LEU A 79 -0.78 -3.02 9.05
C LEU A 79 -0.21 -4.41 8.71
N LYS A 80 1.04 -4.48 8.23
CA LYS A 80 1.70 -5.76 7.93
C LYS A 80 1.91 -6.61 9.19
N SER A 81 2.24 -5.98 10.31
CA SER A 81 2.40 -6.63 11.60
C SER A 81 1.08 -7.18 12.13
N GLU A 82 -0.02 -6.44 12.00
CA GLU A 82 -1.36 -6.91 12.36
C GLU A 82 -1.79 -8.12 11.52
N ILE A 83 -1.64 -8.06 10.19
CA ILE A 83 -1.94 -9.18 9.30
C ILE A 83 -1.10 -10.41 9.64
N LYS A 84 0.19 -10.23 9.91
CA LYS A 84 1.09 -11.31 10.33
C LYS A 84 0.63 -11.94 11.63
N ARG A 85 0.26 -11.15 12.63
CA ARG A 85 -0.25 -11.62 13.92
C ARG A 85 -1.56 -12.39 13.77
N ALA A 86 -2.50 -11.87 12.97
CA ALA A 86 -3.77 -12.55 12.69
C ALA A 86 -3.58 -13.92 12.02
N ALA A 87 -2.47 -14.13 11.31
CA ALA A 87 -2.14 -15.41 10.69
C ALA A 87 -1.51 -16.43 11.65
N THR A 88 -1.28 -16.12 12.92
CA THR A 88 -0.65 -17.06 13.87
C THR A 88 -1.66 -17.97 14.54
N ASP A 89 -2.89 -17.54 14.77
CA ASP A 89 -3.94 -18.32 15.39
C ASP A 89 -4.93 -18.85 14.35
N MET A 90 -4.85 -20.14 14.06
CA MET A 90 -5.70 -20.81 13.05
C MET A 90 -7.20 -20.65 13.34
N LYS A 91 -7.62 -20.64 14.60
CA LYS A 91 -9.05 -20.57 14.97
C LYS A 91 -9.62 -19.17 14.82
N ARG A 92 -8.82 -18.16 15.02
CA ARG A 92 -9.22 -16.75 15.05
C ARG A 92 -8.82 -15.98 13.77
N SER A 93 -7.95 -16.56 12.95
CA SER A 93 -7.35 -15.91 11.78
C SER A 93 -8.40 -15.26 10.88
N SER A 94 -9.46 -15.98 10.50
CA SER A 94 -10.48 -15.43 9.59
C SER A 94 -11.25 -14.26 10.19
N SER A 95 -11.58 -14.29 11.49
CA SER A 95 -12.27 -13.18 12.15
C SER A 95 -11.36 -11.97 12.34
N GLU A 96 -10.11 -12.20 12.74
CA GLU A 96 -9.14 -11.11 12.90
C GLU A 96 -8.79 -10.45 11.55
N MET A 97 -8.60 -11.24 10.49
CA MET A 97 -8.39 -10.72 9.13
C MET A 97 -9.58 -9.93 8.61
N ARG A 98 -10.81 -10.42 8.87
CA ARG A 98 -12.04 -9.69 8.57
C ARG A 98 -12.06 -8.33 9.26
N ASP A 99 -11.77 -8.30 10.57
CA ASP A 99 -11.80 -7.06 11.34
C ASP A 99 -10.73 -6.06 10.89
N ILE A 100 -9.55 -6.52 10.49
CA ILE A 100 -8.52 -5.70 9.85
C ILE A 100 -9.08 -5.08 8.56
N LEU A 101 -9.62 -5.89 7.64
CA LEU A 101 -10.14 -5.42 6.36
C LEU A 101 -11.29 -4.41 6.53
N LEU A 102 -12.19 -4.61 7.51
CA LEU A 102 -13.26 -3.68 7.81
C LEU A 102 -12.73 -2.30 8.24
N ARG A 103 -11.62 -2.23 8.98
CA ARG A 103 -10.96 -0.97 9.34
C ARG A 103 -10.28 -0.30 8.16
N HIS A 104 -9.82 -1.08 7.18
CA HIS A 104 -9.07 -0.61 6.02
C HIS A 104 -9.91 -0.55 4.73
N GLY A 105 -11.15 -0.08 4.83
CA GLY A 105 -11.96 0.32 3.68
C GLY A 105 -12.85 -0.75 3.07
N TYR A 106 -12.97 -1.93 3.68
CA TYR A 106 -13.87 -2.98 3.22
C TYR A 106 -15.22 -2.97 3.95
N VAL A 107 -16.21 -3.59 3.31
CA VAL A 107 -17.51 -3.92 3.89
C VAL A 107 -17.82 -5.38 3.64
N GLU A 108 -18.50 -6.01 4.59
CA GLU A 108 -18.98 -7.37 4.44
C GLU A 108 -20.24 -7.40 3.57
N LYS A 109 -20.25 -8.27 2.57
CA LYS A 109 -21.38 -8.48 1.65
C LYS A 109 -22.09 -9.79 1.90
N ALA A 110 -21.39 -10.80 2.37
CA ALA A 110 -21.96 -12.10 2.69
C ALA A 110 -21.18 -12.78 3.80
N ASP A 111 -21.91 -13.43 4.70
CA ASP A 111 -21.37 -14.24 5.80
C ASP A 111 -22.13 -15.57 5.92
N LYS A 112 -21.94 -16.46 4.93
CA LYS A 112 -22.50 -17.82 4.94
C LYS A 112 -21.38 -18.84 5.20
N LYS A 113 -21.04 -19.64 4.21
CA LYS A 113 -19.91 -20.59 4.24
C LYS A 113 -18.56 -19.87 4.16
N HIS A 114 -18.55 -18.75 3.46
CA HIS A 114 -17.38 -17.86 3.30
C HIS A 114 -17.79 -16.43 3.64
N ILE A 115 -16.88 -15.68 4.22
CA ILE A 115 -17.02 -14.23 4.45
C ILE A 115 -16.54 -13.55 3.17
N ARG A 116 -17.42 -12.82 2.49
CA ARG A 116 -17.06 -12.00 1.33
C ARG A 116 -17.03 -10.55 1.72
N LEU A 117 -15.89 -9.93 1.45
CA LEU A 117 -15.66 -8.50 1.68
C LEU A 117 -15.41 -7.81 0.34
N GLU A 118 -16.00 -6.63 0.18
CA GLU A 118 -15.80 -5.76 -0.98
C GLU A 118 -15.29 -4.41 -0.49
N ALA A 119 -14.43 -3.77 -1.28
CA ALA A 119 -13.98 -2.43 -0.96
C ALA A 119 -15.15 -1.43 -1.06
N LYS A 120 -15.20 -0.47 -0.15
CA LYS A 120 -16.10 0.69 -0.30
C LYS A 120 -15.72 1.47 -1.55
N SER A 121 -16.69 2.09 -2.21
CA SER A 121 -16.48 2.81 -3.48
C SER A 121 -15.43 3.91 -3.42
N ALA A 122 -15.20 4.48 -2.24
CA ALA A 122 -14.16 5.49 -2.03
C ALA A 122 -12.72 4.93 -2.06
N PHE A 123 -12.54 3.59 -1.94
CA PHE A 123 -11.24 2.92 -2.00
C PHE A 123 -11.07 2.27 -3.36
N MET A 124 -10.75 3.08 -4.35
CA MET A 124 -10.66 2.63 -5.73
C MET A 124 -9.47 1.69 -5.98
N GLY A 125 -9.66 0.72 -6.86
CA GLY A 125 -8.59 -0.19 -7.28
C GLY A 125 -8.32 -1.36 -6.35
N LEU A 126 -9.14 -1.57 -5.31
CA LEU A 126 -9.05 -2.74 -4.43
C LEU A 126 -9.99 -3.86 -4.90
N ASP A 127 -9.45 -5.07 -4.98
CA ASP A 127 -10.21 -6.27 -5.31
C ASP A 127 -10.99 -6.82 -4.12
N PRO A 128 -12.10 -7.55 -4.33
CA PRO A 128 -12.81 -8.22 -3.26
C PRO A 128 -11.98 -9.34 -2.62
N VAL A 129 -12.22 -9.58 -1.33
CA VAL A 129 -11.59 -10.64 -0.54
C VAL A 129 -12.62 -11.67 -0.12
N THR A 130 -12.27 -12.95 -0.21
CA THR A 130 -13.08 -14.05 0.32
C THR A 130 -12.28 -14.82 1.36
N LEU A 131 -12.81 -14.89 2.58
CA LEU A 131 -12.20 -15.59 3.70
C LEU A 131 -12.98 -16.88 3.99
N SER A 132 -12.29 -17.99 4.20
CA SER A 132 -12.89 -19.21 4.72
C SER A 132 -13.12 -19.09 6.22
N LYS A 133 -14.33 -19.45 6.70
CA LYS A 133 -14.62 -19.46 8.15
C LYS A 133 -13.87 -20.55 8.91
N THR A 134 -13.61 -21.65 8.23
CA THR A 134 -12.88 -22.79 8.79
C THR A 134 -11.68 -23.09 7.90
N PRO A 135 -10.46 -22.74 8.34
CA PRO A 135 -9.26 -23.18 7.63
C PRO A 135 -9.22 -24.71 7.57
N SER A 136 -9.05 -25.26 6.38
CA SER A 136 -9.06 -26.71 6.16
C SER A 136 -7.75 -27.40 6.54
N ASP A 137 -6.66 -26.61 6.70
CA ASP A 137 -5.34 -27.12 7.06
C ASP A 137 -4.49 -26.07 7.80
N HIS A 138 -3.34 -26.49 8.33
CA HIS A 138 -2.39 -25.62 9.04
C HIS A 138 -1.78 -24.52 8.16
N ARG A 139 -1.87 -24.62 6.85
CA ARG A 139 -1.36 -23.61 5.90
C ARG A 139 -2.39 -22.54 5.58
N GLY A 140 -3.67 -22.78 5.92
CA GLY A 140 -4.79 -21.88 5.63
C GLY A 140 -4.55 -20.42 6.05
N PRO A 141 -4.13 -20.14 7.31
CA PRO A 141 -3.87 -18.77 7.75
C PRO A 141 -2.75 -18.06 6.98
N GLN A 142 -1.66 -18.76 6.64
CA GLN A 142 -0.55 -18.18 5.90
C GLN A 142 -0.93 -17.93 4.43
N ASN A 143 -1.71 -18.80 3.82
CA ASN A 143 -2.26 -18.59 2.48
C ASN A 143 -3.21 -17.39 2.46
N THR A 144 -4.07 -17.26 3.48
CA THR A 144 -4.97 -16.11 3.66
C THR A 144 -4.18 -14.81 3.83
N LYS A 145 -3.14 -14.81 4.66
CA LYS A 145 -2.22 -13.68 4.81
C LYS A 145 -1.66 -13.23 3.46
N SER A 146 -1.06 -14.17 2.72
CA SER A 146 -0.46 -13.88 1.41
C SER A 146 -1.48 -13.36 0.40
N GLN A 147 -2.70 -13.92 0.41
CA GLN A 147 -3.80 -13.45 -0.42
C GLN A 147 -4.18 -12.00 -0.07
N ILE A 148 -4.34 -11.68 1.21
CA ILE A 148 -4.71 -10.34 1.67
C ILE A 148 -3.63 -9.33 1.29
N GLU A 149 -2.37 -9.60 1.61
CA GLU A 149 -1.25 -8.72 1.26
C GLU A 149 -1.18 -8.46 -0.26
N LYS A 150 -1.45 -9.48 -1.07
CA LYS A 150 -1.50 -9.36 -2.53
C LYS A 150 -2.71 -8.54 -2.98
N THR A 151 -3.88 -8.78 -2.41
CA THR A 151 -5.12 -8.05 -2.76
C THR A 151 -5.03 -6.59 -2.37
N LEU A 152 -4.47 -6.27 -1.20
CA LEU A 152 -4.18 -4.90 -0.78
C LEU A 152 -3.01 -4.27 -1.56
N GLY A 153 -2.26 -5.06 -2.33
CA GLY A 153 -1.11 -4.58 -3.09
C GLY A 153 0.08 -4.15 -2.23
N ILE A 154 0.16 -4.61 -0.97
CA ILE A 154 1.21 -4.21 -0.02
C ILE A 154 2.41 -5.16 0.02
N THR A 155 2.38 -6.25 -0.73
CA THR A 155 3.46 -7.27 -0.73
C THR A 155 4.81 -6.68 -1.11
N LYS A 156 4.84 -5.75 -2.07
CA LYS A 156 6.05 -5.11 -2.62
C LYS A 156 6.34 -3.72 -2.05
N LEU A 157 5.49 -3.24 -1.14
CA LEU A 157 5.67 -1.94 -0.48
C LEU A 157 6.58 -2.10 0.75
N VAL A 158 7.81 -2.55 0.59
CA VAL A 158 8.83 -2.66 1.65
C VAL A 158 10.21 -2.57 1.05
N ASP A 159 11.19 -2.26 1.88
CA ASP A 159 12.61 -2.26 1.51
C ASP A 159 13.15 -3.67 1.31
#